data_c9e0a7656588dfaeb72626f7e415436c
#
_entry.id   c9e0a7656588dfaeb72626f7e415436c
#
_cell.length_a   1.000
_cell.length_b   1.000
_cell.length_c   1.000
_cell.angle_alpha   90.00
_cell.angle_beta   90.00
_cell.angle_gamma   90.00
#
_symmetry.space_group_name_H-M   'P 1'
#
loop_
_entity.id
_entity.type
_entity.pdbx_description
1 polymer ?
#
loop_
_entity_poly.entity_id
_entity_poly.type
_entity_poly.pdbx_seq_one_letter_code
_entity_poly.pdbx_strand_id
1 'polypeptide(L)'
;MLSRGQGAIVNNASVLGWRAQPGQSHYAAAKAGVMAFTRCVAMEAAAQGVRINAVAPSLAMHEFLSRVTPDGLLEELEKREAFGRAAAPFEVANVMVFLASDYASYMTGEIVAVSSQHP
;
A
#
# COMPACT_ATOMS: atom_id res chain seq x y z
N MET A 1 -4.60 -18.17 -11.94
CA MET A 1 -5.81 -17.43 -11.55
C MET A 1 -6.74 -17.25 -12.73
N LEU A 2 -6.31 -16.61 -13.79
CA LEU A 2 -7.19 -16.34 -14.97
C LEU A 2 -7.87 -17.60 -15.53
N SER A 3 -7.12 -18.69 -15.75
CA SER A 3 -7.67 -19.95 -16.25
C SER A 3 -8.68 -20.64 -15.31
N ARG A 4 -8.67 -20.29 -14.02
CA ARG A 4 -9.62 -20.82 -13.02
C ARG A 4 -10.83 -19.91 -12.82
N GLY A 5 -10.84 -18.71 -13.41
CA GLY A 5 -11.90 -17.71 -13.20
C GLY A 5 -12.00 -17.19 -11.76
N GLN A 6 -10.92 -17.28 -10.97
CA GLN A 6 -10.92 -16.89 -9.56
C GLN A 6 -9.53 -16.52 -9.09
N GLY A 7 -9.44 -15.45 -8.31
CA GLY A 7 -8.21 -15.04 -7.64
C GLY A 7 -8.29 -13.65 -7.04
N ALA A 8 -7.38 -13.38 -6.10
CA ALA A 8 -7.17 -12.05 -5.54
C ALA A 8 -5.67 -11.78 -5.46
N ILE A 9 -5.27 -10.61 -5.92
CA ILE A 9 -3.90 -10.09 -5.85
C ILE A 9 -3.94 -8.80 -5.04
N VAL A 10 -3.02 -8.66 -4.10
CA VAL A 10 -2.85 -7.43 -3.32
C VAL A 10 -1.42 -6.93 -3.49
N ASN A 11 -1.27 -5.80 -4.15
CA ASN A 11 0.01 -5.14 -4.35
C ASN A 11 0.34 -4.23 -3.16
N ASN A 12 1.64 -4.05 -2.89
CA ASN A 12 2.11 -3.15 -1.86
C ASN A 12 2.68 -1.87 -2.49
N ALA A 13 1.88 -0.81 -2.50
CA ALA A 13 2.28 0.53 -2.93
C ALA A 13 2.87 1.35 -1.75
N SER A 14 2.61 2.63 -1.67
CA SER A 14 2.96 3.54 -0.57
C SER A 14 2.18 4.84 -0.75
N VAL A 15 1.90 5.56 0.33
CA VAL A 15 1.35 6.93 0.25
C VAL A 15 2.27 7.88 -0.54
N LEU A 16 3.56 7.59 -0.65
CA LEU A 16 4.50 8.34 -1.47
C LEU A 16 4.25 8.20 -2.99
N GLY A 17 3.40 7.28 -3.42
CA GLY A 17 2.87 7.29 -4.78
C GLY A 17 1.90 8.45 -5.06
N TRP A 18 1.37 9.10 -4.03
CA TRP A 18 0.50 10.28 -4.11
C TRP A 18 1.13 11.54 -3.53
N ARG A 19 2.04 11.39 -2.56
CA ARG A 19 2.58 12.49 -1.75
C ARG A 19 4.04 12.71 -2.06
N ALA A 20 4.49 13.95 -1.93
CA ALA A 20 5.89 14.30 -2.11
C ALA A 20 6.67 14.15 -0.80
N GLN A 21 7.89 13.62 -0.93
CA GLN A 21 8.89 13.63 0.13
C GLN A 21 10.26 13.91 -0.49
N PRO A 22 10.99 14.93 -0.05
CA PRO A 22 12.33 15.23 -0.56
C PRO A 22 13.26 14.01 -0.50
N GLY A 23 14.07 13.82 -1.54
CA GLY A 23 15.02 12.69 -1.63
C GLY A 23 14.39 11.34 -2.02
N GLN A 24 13.07 11.26 -2.23
CA GLN A 24 12.34 10.00 -2.50
C GLN A 24 11.77 9.91 -3.92
N SER A 25 12.24 10.70 -4.86
CA SER A 25 11.68 10.75 -6.23
C SER A 25 11.66 9.39 -6.93
N HIS A 26 12.73 8.61 -6.82
CA HIS A 26 12.83 7.27 -7.40
C HIS A 26 11.84 6.28 -6.77
N TYR A 27 11.73 6.30 -5.45
CA TYR A 27 10.80 5.47 -4.70
C TYR A 27 9.34 5.85 -4.99
N ALA A 28 9.03 7.15 -4.97
CA ALA A 28 7.71 7.68 -5.29
C ALA A 28 7.28 7.30 -6.71
N ALA A 29 8.18 7.44 -7.70
CA ALA A 29 7.91 7.04 -9.08
C ALA A 29 7.60 5.53 -9.19
N ALA A 30 8.39 4.68 -8.53
CA ALA A 30 8.14 3.24 -8.50
C ALA A 30 6.79 2.89 -7.86
N LYS A 31 6.46 3.52 -6.73
CA LYS A 31 5.19 3.25 -6.02
C LYS A 31 3.97 3.83 -6.74
N ALA A 32 4.09 4.97 -7.40
CA ALA A 32 3.07 5.49 -8.32
C ALA A 32 2.84 4.54 -9.50
N GLY A 33 3.92 3.96 -10.04
CA GLY A 33 3.86 2.92 -11.07
C GLY A 33 3.08 1.68 -10.62
N VAL A 34 3.30 1.21 -9.38
CA VAL A 34 2.50 0.09 -8.81
C VAL A 34 1.02 0.42 -8.74
N MET A 35 0.67 1.65 -8.37
CA MET A 35 -0.74 2.09 -8.31
C MET A 35 -1.38 2.13 -9.70
N ALA A 36 -0.69 2.69 -10.69
CA ALA A 36 -1.17 2.74 -12.06
C ALA A 36 -1.31 1.33 -12.64
N PHE A 37 -0.32 0.48 -12.47
CA PHE A 37 -0.35 -0.93 -12.87
C PHE A 37 -1.54 -1.66 -12.26
N THR A 38 -1.78 -1.50 -10.94
CA THR A 38 -2.90 -2.13 -10.24
C THR A 38 -4.23 -1.78 -10.91
N ARG A 39 -4.47 -0.50 -11.20
CA ARG A 39 -5.73 -0.06 -11.85
C ARG A 39 -5.91 -0.63 -13.25
N CYS A 40 -4.86 -0.61 -14.07
CA CYS A 40 -4.93 -1.10 -15.44
C CYS A 40 -5.17 -2.61 -15.50
N VAL A 41 -4.36 -3.38 -14.77
CA VAL A 41 -4.45 -4.85 -14.78
C VAL A 41 -5.75 -5.34 -14.11
N ALA A 42 -6.28 -4.60 -13.14
CA ALA A 42 -7.57 -4.91 -12.55
C ALA A 42 -8.71 -4.88 -13.59
N MET A 43 -8.71 -3.88 -14.47
CA MET A 43 -9.69 -3.82 -15.58
C MET A 43 -9.54 -4.97 -16.57
N GLU A 44 -8.30 -5.34 -16.89
CA GLU A 44 -8.01 -6.45 -17.80
C GLU A 44 -8.42 -7.81 -17.23
N ALA A 45 -8.28 -7.99 -15.90
CA ALA A 45 -8.51 -9.28 -15.24
C ALA A 45 -9.95 -9.46 -14.71
N ALA A 46 -10.71 -8.38 -14.57
CA ALA A 46 -12.05 -8.40 -13.96
C ALA A 46 -13.03 -9.34 -14.66
N ALA A 47 -13.05 -9.34 -15.99
CA ALA A 47 -13.91 -10.22 -16.78
C ALA A 47 -13.61 -11.71 -16.59
N GLN A 48 -12.43 -12.03 -16.05
CA GLN A 48 -11.97 -13.39 -15.76
C GLN A 48 -12.07 -13.73 -14.27
N GLY A 49 -12.82 -12.95 -13.48
CA GLY A 49 -13.07 -13.22 -12.06
C GLY A 49 -11.85 -13.03 -11.15
N VAL A 50 -10.83 -12.28 -11.56
CA VAL A 50 -9.65 -12.00 -10.76
C VAL A 50 -9.69 -10.56 -10.26
N ARG A 51 -9.60 -10.36 -8.96
CA ARG A 51 -9.53 -9.04 -8.31
C ARG A 51 -8.07 -8.65 -8.05
N ILE A 52 -7.76 -7.40 -8.28
CA ILE A 52 -6.41 -6.86 -8.07
C ILE A 52 -6.54 -5.51 -7.39
N ASN A 53 -6.05 -5.39 -6.17
CA ASN A 53 -6.06 -4.15 -5.38
C ASN A 53 -4.64 -3.86 -4.86
N ALA A 54 -4.45 -2.69 -4.30
CA ALA A 54 -3.21 -2.35 -3.61
C ALA A 54 -3.47 -1.73 -2.24
N VAL A 55 -2.55 -1.92 -1.31
CA VAL A 55 -2.44 -1.10 -0.11
C VAL A 55 -1.40 -0.02 -0.32
N ALA A 56 -1.62 1.15 0.26
CA ALA A 56 -0.68 2.26 0.27
C ALA A 56 -0.38 2.65 1.73
N PRO A 57 0.58 1.98 2.40
CA PRO A 57 0.96 2.33 3.75
C PRO A 57 1.63 3.71 3.82
N SER A 58 1.45 4.41 4.95
CA SER A 58 2.32 5.50 5.35
C SER A 58 3.59 4.97 6.03
N LEU A 59 3.96 5.49 7.18
CA LEU A 59 5.11 4.98 7.93
C LEU A 59 4.74 3.66 8.60
N ALA A 60 5.35 2.55 8.15
CA ALA A 60 5.20 1.24 8.79
C ALA A 60 6.55 0.76 9.32
N MET A 61 6.62 0.46 10.61
CA MET A 61 7.87 0.05 11.26
C MET A 61 8.22 -1.39 10.90
N HIS A 62 9.44 -1.59 10.42
CA HIS A 62 10.04 -2.91 10.23
C HIS A 62 11.55 -2.83 10.49
N GLU A 63 12.20 -3.96 10.76
CA GLU A 63 13.61 -4.01 11.14
C GLU A 63 14.55 -3.29 10.17
N PHE A 64 14.32 -3.42 8.87
CA PHE A 64 15.16 -2.77 7.87
C PHE A 64 15.03 -1.24 7.97
N LEU A 65 13.83 -0.71 8.14
CA LEU A 65 13.60 0.73 8.25
C LEU A 65 14.36 1.31 9.45
N SER A 66 14.28 0.67 10.60
CA SER A 66 14.98 1.11 11.81
C SER A 66 16.50 1.10 11.68
N ARG A 67 17.05 0.22 10.80
CA ARG A 67 18.50 0.13 10.56
C ARG A 67 19.03 1.18 9.59
N VAL A 68 18.21 1.64 8.65
CA VAL A 68 18.65 2.52 7.55
C VAL A 68 18.18 3.96 7.71
N THR A 69 17.25 4.22 8.62
CA THR A 69 16.74 5.56 8.86
C THR A 69 17.43 6.17 10.07
N PRO A 70 18.03 7.36 9.95
CA PRO A 70 18.59 8.07 11.10
C PRO A 70 17.52 8.31 12.19
N ASP A 71 17.88 8.13 13.46
CA ASP A 71 16.94 8.21 14.59
C ASP A 71 16.11 9.50 14.60
N GLY A 72 16.75 10.66 14.42
CA GLY A 72 16.07 11.96 14.39
C GLY A 72 15.05 12.09 13.23
N LEU A 73 15.33 11.48 12.07
CA LEU A 73 14.40 11.50 10.95
C LEU A 73 13.18 10.60 11.21
N LEU A 74 13.39 9.46 11.86
CA LEU A 74 12.30 8.56 12.20
C LEU A 74 11.30 9.24 13.15
N GLU A 75 11.79 9.91 14.20
CA GLU A 75 10.95 10.68 15.12
C GLU A 75 10.15 11.79 14.41
N GLU A 76 10.78 12.48 13.44
CA GLU A 76 10.08 13.50 12.65
C GLU A 76 8.98 12.90 11.78
N LEU A 77 9.22 11.73 11.20
CA LEU A 77 8.23 11.03 10.39
C LEU A 77 7.06 10.55 11.26
N GLU A 78 7.33 10.04 12.46
CA GLU A 78 6.29 9.61 13.39
C GLU A 78 5.39 10.76 13.84
N LYS A 79 5.94 11.96 14.02
CA LYS A 79 5.16 13.17 14.36
C LYS A 79 4.17 13.59 13.25
N ARG A 80 4.38 13.14 12.03
CA ARG A 80 3.43 13.37 10.91
C ARG A 80 2.25 12.42 10.93
N GLU A 81 2.37 11.32 11.66
CA GLU A 81 1.26 10.38 11.84
C GLU A 81 0.32 10.91 12.94
N ALA A 82 -1.00 10.89 12.70
CA ALA A 82 -1.98 11.40 13.66
C ALA A 82 -1.93 10.64 15.00
N PHE A 83 -1.54 9.35 14.96
CA PHE A 83 -1.34 8.56 16.18
C PHE A 83 0.03 8.76 16.85
N GLY A 84 0.90 9.61 16.29
CA GLY A 84 2.24 9.88 16.81
C GLY A 84 3.18 8.68 16.80
N ARG A 85 2.90 7.67 15.98
CA ARG A 85 3.71 6.45 15.83
C ARG A 85 3.62 5.88 14.43
N ALA A 86 4.61 5.10 14.05
CA ALA A 86 4.53 4.25 12.87
C ALA A 86 3.47 3.15 13.05
N ALA A 87 2.88 2.68 11.96
CA ALA A 87 2.04 1.49 11.96
C ALA A 87 2.89 0.24 12.27
N ALA A 88 2.34 -0.68 13.03
CA ALA A 88 2.91 -2.01 13.16
C ALA A 88 2.64 -2.82 11.86
N PRO A 89 3.54 -3.73 11.44
CA PRO A 89 3.38 -4.49 10.21
C PRO A 89 2.04 -5.22 10.09
N PHE A 90 1.51 -5.75 11.21
CA PHE A 90 0.22 -6.44 11.19
C PHE A 90 -0.97 -5.52 10.88
N GLU A 91 -0.88 -4.21 11.18
CA GLU A 91 -1.95 -3.25 10.86
C GLU A 91 -2.09 -3.08 9.34
N VAL A 92 -0.99 -3.13 8.61
CA VAL A 92 -0.98 -3.17 7.14
C VAL A 92 -1.44 -4.55 6.63
N ALA A 93 -0.93 -5.62 7.21
CA ALA A 93 -1.26 -6.99 6.82
C ALA A 93 -2.76 -7.30 6.97
N ASN A 94 -3.42 -6.78 8.00
CA ASN A 94 -4.86 -6.95 8.19
C ASN A 94 -5.68 -6.41 7.01
N VAL A 95 -5.29 -5.26 6.44
CA VAL A 95 -5.94 -4.70 5.25
C VAL A 95 -5.65 -5.55 4.02
N MET A 96 -4.43 -6.08 3.88
CA MET A 96 -4.11 -7.01 2.80
C MET A 96 -4.95 -8.29 2.87
N VAL A 97 -5.11 -8.87 4.06
CA VAL A 97 -5.95 -10.05 4.28
C VAL A 97 -7.42 -9.76 3.94
N PHE A 98 -7.94 -8.60 4.36
CA PHE A 98 -9.28 -8.16 3.98
C PHE A 98 -9.44 -8.08 2.46
N LEU A 99 -8.52 -7.42 1.76
CA LEU A 99 -8.57 -7.28 0.30
C LEU A 99 -8.42 -8.62 -0.44
N ALA A 100 -7.70 -9.58 0.13
CA ALA A 100 -7.56 -10.92 -0.42
C ALA A 100 -8.77 -11.83 -0.17
N SER A 101 -9.59 -11.51 0.82
CA SER A 101 -10.75 -12.30 1.25
C SER A 101 -12.02 -11.99 0.44
N ASP A 102 -13.04 -12.82 0.62
CA ASP A 102 -14.37 -12.62 0.02
C ASP A 102 -15.13 -11.42 0.59
N TYR A 103 -14.71 -10.87 1.73
CA TYR A 103 -15.25 -9.61 2.27
C TYR A 103 -15.01 -8.42 1.34
N ALA A 104 -14.00 -8.50 0.48
CA ALA A 104 -13.69 -7.50 -0.53
C ALA A 104 -14.15 -7.92 -1.94
N SER A 105 -15.19 -8.77 -2.05
CA SER A 105 -15.63 -9.37 -3.32
C SER A 105 -16.06 -8.36 -4.40
N TYR A 106 -16.44 -7.16 -4.02
CA TYR A 106 -16.83 -6.09 -4.95
C TYR A 106 -15.71 -5.05 -5.19
N MET A 107 -14.49 -5.31 -4.72
CA MET A 107 -13.35 -4.38 -4.82
C MET A 107 -12.32 -4.91 -5.81
N THR A 108 -12.04 -4.13 -6.86
CA THR A 108 -10.91 -4.35 -7.78
C THR A 108 -10.43 -3.01 -8.34
N GLY A 109 -9.13 -2.85 -8.54
CA GLY A 109 -8.51 -1.60 -8.99
C GLY A 109 -8.34 -0.54 -7.90
N GLU A 110 -8.69 -0.85 -6.66
CA GLU A 110 -8.62 0.08 -5.54
C GLU A 110 -7.20 0.20 -4.96
N ILE A 111 -6.85 1.42 -4.57
CA ILE A 111 -5.63 1.72 -3.82
C ILE A 111 -6.06 2.19 -2.43
N VAL A 112 -5.94 1.33 -1.45
CA VAL A 112 -6.40 1.57 -0.08
C VAL A 112 -5.27 2.11 0.78
N ALA A 113 -5.39 3.36 1.24
CA ALA A 113 -4.43 3.93 2.19
C ALA A 113 -4.53 3.22 3.55
N VAL A 114 -3.37 2.82 4.08
CA VAL A 114 -3.23 2.36 5.48
C VAL A 114 -2.35 3.39 6.17
N SER A 115 -2.97 4.45 6.63
CA SER A 115 -2.27 5.67 7.04
C SER A 115 -3.04 6.43 8.11
N SER A 116 -2.32 6.99 9.05
CA SER A 116 -2.83 7.99 9.99
C SER A 116 -2.23 9.38 9.73
N GLN A 117 -1.58 9.58 8.60
CA GLN A 117 -1.04 10.90 8.27
C GLN A 117 -2.17 11.90 8.05
N HIS A 118 -1.95 13.13 8.50
CA HIS A 118 -2.82 14.24 8.16
C HIS A 118 -2.84 14.46 6.64
N PRO A 119 -4.00 14.79 6.07
CA PRO A 119 -4.15 15.00 4.64
C PRO A 119 -3.32 16.19 4.15
#